data_7fdeac8ecbbc596e7408a6aa3adb070b
#
_entry.id   7fdeac8ecbbc596e7408a6aa3adb070b
#
_cell.length_a   1.000
_cell.length_b   1.000
_cell.length_c   1.000
_cell.angle_alpha   90.00
_cell.angle_beta   90.00
_cell.angle_gamma   90.00
#
_symmetry.space_group_name_H-M   'P 1'
#
loop_
_entity.id
_entity.type
_entity.pdbx_description
1 polymer ?
#
loop_
_entity_poly.entity_id
_entity_poly.type
_entity_poly.pdbx_seq_one_letter_code
_entity_poly.pdbx_strand_id
1 'polypeptide(L)'
;PTTAATGSEVTAFSVITDHSRDYKLTVFSYELLPAYAILDAQLLTTAPAGVAAACGIDAFIHAEEAYISTAASPFSDAMAEKAMELIGGNIRRFVANRTDIEAAEAMLTGSLFAGIAFSYARLGNVHAMSHPVSAFFDVPHGVANAVLLPVIAEYNALADHGKYIKIYNYISKIPAYADEFEPEMLADAIRELCASIGIPKNLTEAVNNACKNGEISREQIEEKIPAMAADAMKSGNIAVNPRASRQSD
;
A
#
# COMPACT_ATOMS: atom_id res chain seq x y z
N PRO A 1 -17.87 1.64 -3.39
CA PRO A 1 -16.89 1.75 -2.30
C PRO A 1 -17.19 2.94 -1.39
N THR A 2 -16.88 2.77 -0.08
CA THR A 2 -17.00 3.83 0.94
C THR A 2 -15.64 4.30 1.44
N THR A 3 -14.57 3.74 0.90
CA THR A 3 -13.16 4.13 1.10
C THR A 3 -12.43 4.01 -0.24
N ALA A 4 -11.43 4.84 -0.46
CA ALA A 4 -10.54 4.76 -1.61
C ALA A 4 -9.29 3.95 -1.21
N ALA A 5 -9.33 2.64 -1.33
CA ALA A 5 -8.27 1.74 -0.87
C ALA A 5 -8.10 0.49 -1.72
N THR A 6 -9.03 -0.45 -1.55
CA THR A 6 -8.83 -1.85 -1.93
C THR A 6 -8.98 -2.13 -3.41
N GLY A 7 -9.65 -1.26 -4.16
CA GLY A 7 -10.03 -1.54 -5.55
C GLY A 7 -10.89 -2.82 -5.72
N SER A 8 -11.56 -3.27 -4.63
CA SER A 8 -12.34 -4.52 -4.64
C SER A 8 -13.48 -4.52 -5.65
N GLU A 9 -13.94 -3.34 -6.06
CA GLU A 9 -14.95 -3.15 -7.10
C GLU A 9 -14.48 -3.53 -8.51
N VAL A 10 -13.18 -3.74 -8.71
CA VAL A 10 -12.58 -4.13 -10.01
C VAL A 10 -11.59 -5.29 -9.89
N THR A 11 -11.59 -6.00 -8.77
CA THR A 11 -10.66 -7.11 -8.54
C THR A 11 -11.38 -8.43 -8.29
N ALA A 12 -10.77 -9.53 -8.70
CA ALA A 12 -11.28 -10.90 -8.54
C ALA A 12 -10.76 -11.57 -7.26
N PHE A 13 -10.39 -10.79 -6.26
CA PHE A 13 -9.81 -11.27 -5.01
C PHE A 13 -10.72 -10.99 -3.82
N SER A 14 -10.71 -11.92 -2.84
CA SER A 14 -11.28 -11.71 -1.52
C SER A 14 -10.25 -12.15 -0.47
N VAL A 15 -9.95 -11.29 0.49
CA VAL A 15 -9.03 -11.59 1.58
C VAL A 15 -9.82 -11.79 2.87
N ILE A 16 -9.73 -13.01 3.43
CA ILE A 16 -10.49 -13.42 4.61
C ILE A 16 -9.50 -13.68 5.75
N THR A 17 -9.73 -13.07 6.91
CA THR A 17 -8.93 -13.34 8.10
C THR A 17 -9.44 -14.59 8.82
N ASP A 18 -8.59 -15.61 8.93
CA ASP A 18 -8.84 -16.79 9.77
C ASP A 18 -8.20 -16.56 11.15
N HIS A 19 -9.00 -16.08 12.08
CA HIS A 19 -8.56 -15.79 13.45
C HIS A 19 -8.13 -17.05 14.23
N SER A 20 -8.51 -18.26 13.77
CA SER A 20 -8.09 -19.50 14.44
C SER A 20 -6.63 -19.86 14.17
N ARG A 21 -6.05 -19.27 13.12
CA ARG A 21 -4.67 -19.55 12.66
C ARG A 21 -3.82 -18.28 12.53
N ASP A 22 -4.35 -17.12 12.89
CA ASP A 22 -3.73 -15.80 12.64
C ASP A 22 -3.23 -15.64 11.20
N TYR A 23 -4.07 -16.06 10.25
CA TYR A 23 -3.72 -16.15 8.84
C TYR A 23 -4.72 -15.42 7.94
N LYS A 24 -4.20 -14.71 6.94
CA LYS A 24 -5.02 -14.10 5.88
C LYS A 24 -5.05 -15.00 4.65
N LEU A 25 -6.25 -15.56 4.40
CA LEU A 25 -6.53 -16.39 3.23
C LEU A 25 -6.95 -15.51 2.06
N THR A 26 -6.25 -15.62 0.93
CA THR A 26 -6.64 -14.97 -0.32
C THR A 26 -7.41 -15.97 -1.18
N VAL A 27 -8.65 -15.64 -1.54
CA VAL A 27 -9.48 -16.38 -2.48
C VAL A 27 -9.48 -15.64 -3.80
N PHE A 28 -9.28 -16.36 -4.90
CA PHE A 28 -9.32 -15.82 -6.26
C PHE A 28 -10.38 -16.54 -7.08
N SER A 29 -11.30 -15.77 -7.68
CA SER A 29 -12.23 -16.25 -8.71
C SER A 29 -12.75 -15.07 -9.52
N TYR A 30 -12.86 -15.23 -10.83
CA TYR A 30 -13.52 -14.24 -11.70
C TYR A 30 -15.01 -14.03 -11.37
N GLU A 31 -15.63 -15.00 -10.70
CA GLU A 31 -17.01 -14.87 -10.20
C GLU A 31 -17.16 -13.86 -9.07
N LEU A 32 -16.04 -13.50 -8.40
CA LEU A 32 -16.01 -12.45 -7.39
C LEU A 32 -15.97 -11.04 -8.00
N LEU A 33 -15.67 -10.93 -9.30
CA LEU A 33 -15.59 -9.64 -9.98
C LEU A 33 -16.99 -9.04 -10.13
N PRO A 34 -17.26 -7.84 -9.59
CA PRO A 34 -18.54 -7.18 -9.73
C PRO A 34 -18.87 -6.88 -11.21
N ALA A 35 -20.14 -7.08 -11.60
CA ALA A 35 -20.59 -6.75 -12.95
C ALA A 35 -20.65 -5.22 -13.19
N TYR A 36 -20.83 -4.45 -12.14
CA TYR A 36 -20.86 -2.98 -12.16
C TYR A 36 -20.13 -2.42 -10.93
N ALA A 37 -19.36 -1.37 -11.14
CA ALA A 37 -18.76 -0.57 -10.07
C ALA A 37 -19.35 0.85 -10.13
N ILE A 38 -19.94 1.31 -9.02
CA ILE A 38 -20.48 2.67 -8.89
C ILE A 38 -19.56 3.45 -7.98
N LEU A 39 -18.90 4.46 -8.52
CA LEU A 39 -17.97 5.32 -7.83
C LEU A 39 -18.67 6.64 -7.47
N ASP A 40 -19.04 6.78 -6.20
CA ASP A 40 -19.63 8.01 -5.67
C ASP A 40 -18.72 8.58 -4.58
N ALA A 41 -18.00 9.66 -4.90
CA ALA A 41 -17.06 10.29 -3.99
C ALA A 41 -17.73 10.86 -2.71
N GLN A 42 -19.02 11.13 -2.74
CA GLN A 42 -19.75 11.59 -1.55
C GLN A 42 -19.74 10.55 -0.42
N LEU A 43 -19.66 9.25 -0.76
CA LEU A 43 -19.59 8.17 0.22
C LEU A 43 -18.27 8.16 1.03
N LEU A 44 -17.25 8.87 0.55
CA LEU A 44 -15.96 8.99 1.24
C LEU A 44 -15.93 10.12 2.28
N THR A 45 -16.85 11.07 2.18
CA THR A 45 -16.80 12.33 2.97
C THR A 45 -16.98 12.11 4.47
N THR A 46 -17.59 11.01 4.89
CA THR A 46 -17.83 10.68 6.29
C THR A 46 -16.73 9.82 6.91
N ALA A 47 -15.74 9.40 6.12
CA ALA A 47 -14.64 8.58 6.62
C ALA A 47 -13.80 9.35 7.66
N PRO A 48 -13.42 8.75 8.81
CA PRO A 48 -12.46 9.34 9.72
C PRO A 48 -11.12 9.61 9.03
N ALA A 49 -10.41 10.68 9.44
CA ALA A 49 -9.14 11.06 8.83
C ALA A 49 -8.10 9.93 8.82
N GLY A 50 -7.97 9.19 9.93
CA GLY A 50 -7.05 8.06 10.01
C GLY A 50 -7.41 6.90 9.06
N VAL A 51 -8.72 6.67 8.83
CA VAL A 51 -9.19 5.69 7.84
C VAL A 51 -8.89 6.18 6.43
N ALA A 52 -9.15 7.45 6.14
CA ALA A 52 -8.85 8.06 4.84
C ALA A 52 -7.34 8.00 4.53
N ALA A 53 -6.49 8.27 5.52
CA ALA A 53 -5.03 8.17 5.40
C ALA A 53 -4.57 6.74 5.13
N ALA A 54 -5.00 5.78 5.97
CA ALA A 54 -4.62 4.37 5.83
C ALA A 54 -5.10 3.78 4.49
N CYS A 55 -6.32 4.08 4.09
CA CYS A 55 -6.89 3.64 2.82
C CYS A 55 -6.19 4.29 1.62
N GLY A 56 -5.97 5.61 1.67
CA GLY A 56 -5.37 6.33 0.56
C GLY A 56 -3.92 5.94 0.30
N ILE A 57 -3.13 5.74 1.37
CA ILE A 57 -1.74 5.26 1.20
C ILE A 57 -1.71 3.81 0.73
N ASP A 58 -2.65 2.96 1.15
CA ASP A 58 -2.79 1.59 0.68
C ASP A 58 -3.05 1.55 -0.84
N ALA A 59 -3.97 2.38 -1.33
CA ALA A 59 -4.23 2.51 -2.77
C ALA A 59 -2.98 3.00 -3.54
N PHE A 60 -2.19 3.90 -2.95
CA PHE A 60 -0.91 4.31 -3.55
C PHE A 60 0.07 3.14 -3.64
N ILE A 61 0.19 2.35 -2.58
CA ILE A 61 1.08 1.18 -2.52
C ILE A 61 0.65 0.10 -3.52
N HIS A 62 -0.66 -0.12 -3.70
CA HIS A 62 -1.17 -0.99 -4.76
C HIS A 62 -0.65 -0.58 -6.14
N ALA A 63 -0.70 0.71 -6.46
CA ALA A 63 -0.22 1.22 -7.74
C ALA A 63 1.31 1.13 -7.84
N GLU A 64 2.04 1.50 -6.79
CA GLU A 64 3.50 1.46 -6.74
C GLU A 64 4.02 0.03 -6.91
N GLU A 65 3.54 -0.94 -6.12
CA GLU A 65 3.97 -2.33 -6.24
C GLU A 65 3.60 -2.94 -7.60
N ALA A 66 2.40 -2.62 -8.14
CA ALA A 66 2.04 -3.05 -9.49
C ALA A 66 2.96 -2.47 -10.55
N TYR A 67 3.38 -1.21 -10.38
CA TYR A 67 4.26 -0.53 -11.32
C TYR A 67 5.66 -1.13 -11.36
N ILE A 68 6.25 -1.42 -10.20
CA ILE A 68 7.60 -2.00 -10.11
C ILE A 68 7.63 -3.52 -10.27
N SER A 69 6.48 -4.19 -10.31
CA SER A 69 6.37 -5.65 -10.43
C SER A 69 7.10 -6.20 -11.66
N THR A 70 7.71 -7.36 -11.52
CA THR A 70 8.29 -8.09 -12.68
C THR A 70 7.22 -8.63 -13.62
N ALA A 71 5.95 -8.68 -13.20
CA ALA A 71 4.80 -9.04 -14.03
C ALA A 71 4.12 -7.80 -14.67
N ALA A 72 4.68 -6.61 -14.50
CA ALA A 72 4.14 -5.38 -15.07
C ALA A 72 4.13 -5.42 -16.61
N SER A 73 3.17 -4.72 -17.19
CA SER A 73 2.98 -4.57 -18.63
C SER A 73 2.68 -3.12 -18.97
N PRO A 74 2.82 -2.68 -20.23
CA PRO A 74 2.47 -1.31 -20.61
C PRO A 74 1.05 -0.90 -20.23
N PHE A 75 0.10 -1.85 -20.18
CA PHE A 75 -1.26 -1.60 -19.74
C PHE A 75 -1.33 -1.35 -18.24
N SER A 76 -0.75 -2.24 -17.42
CA SER A 76 -0.72 -2.08 -15.97
C SER A 76 0.10 -0.85 -15.55
N ASP A 77 1.19 -0.55 -16.24
CA ASP A 77 2.01 0.64 -16.00
C ASP A 77 1.20 1.93 -16.23
N ALA A 78 0.43 2.02 -17.31
CA ALA A 78 -0.40 3.20 -17.58
C ALA A 78 -1.47 3.41 -16.49
N MET A 79 -2.08 2.33 -15.99
CA MET A 79 -3.04 2.40 -14.89
C MET A 79 -2.37 2.78 -13.56
N ALA A 80 -1.22 2.19 -13.26
CA ALA A 80 -0.46 2.46 -12.04
C ALA A 80 0.08 3.91 -12.00
N GLU A 81 0.66 4.40 -13.09
CA GLU A 81 1.13 5.79 -13.18
C GLU A 81 -0.01 6.78 -12.96
N LYS A 82 -1.16 6.55 -13.61
CA LYS A 82 -2.32 7.44 -13.42
C LYS A 82 -2.91 7.36 -12.02
N ALA A 83 -2.90 6.18 -11.41
CA ALA A 83 -3.30 6.01 -10.01
C ALA A 83 -2.38 6.81 -9.06
N MET A 84 -1.06 6.67 -9.21
CA MET A 84 -0.08 7.38 -8.38
C MET A 84 -0.16 8.90 -8.55
N GLU A 85 -0.37 9.40 -9.77
CA GLU A 85 -0.59 10.82 -10.05
C GLU A 85 -1.81 11.35 -9.28
N LEU A 86 -2.95 10.67 -9.40
CA LEU A 86 -4.20 11.10 -8.77
C LEU A 86 -4.12 11.03 -7.24
N ILE A 87 -3.60 9.93 -6.70
CA ILE A 87 -3.50 9.74 -5.25
C ILE A 87 -2.43 10.64 -4.66
N GLY A 88 -1.21 10.65 -5.22
CA GLY A 88 -0.09 11.44 -4.72
C GLY A 88 -0.39 12.94 -4.68
N GLY A 89 -1.08 13.44 -5.70
CA GLY A 89 -1.49 14.85 -5.78
C GLY A 89 -2.62 15.24 -4.83
N ASN A 90 -3.42 14.28 -4.35
CA ASN A 90 -4.66 14.60 -3.62
C ASN A 90 -4.77 14.01 -2.22
N ILE A 91 -3.99 13.02 -1.85
CA ILE A 91 -4.11 12.33 -0.54
C ILE A 91 -3.97 13.30 0.64
N ARG A 92 -3.03 14.25 0.60
CA ARG A 92 -2.85 15.24 1.66
C ARG A 92 -4.07 16.16 1.80
N ARG A 93 -4.64 16.63 0.66
CA ARG A 93 -5.85 17.44 0.62
C ARG A 93 -7.04 16.67 1.17
N PHE A 94 -7.24 15.44 0.69
CA PHE A 94 -8.35 14.59 1.11
C PHE A 94 -8.28 14.23 2.60
N VAL A 95 -7.11 13.88 3.13
CA VAL A 95 -6.94 13.58 4.56
C VAL A 95 -7.12 14.84 5.42
N ALA A 96 -6.71 16.02 4.95
CA ALA A 96 -6.94 17.28 5.65
C ALA A 96 -8.42 17.68 5.62
N ASN A 97 -9.12 17.45 4.51
CA ASN A 97 -10.54 17.79 4.34
C ASN A 97 -11.27 16.75 3.49
N ARG A 98 -12.01 15.80 4.14
CA ARG A 98 -12.79 14.74 3.45
C ARG A 98 -13.99 15.29 2.67
N THR A 99 -14.43 16.53 2.94
CA THR A 99 -15.52 17.17 2.18
C THR A 99 -15.04 17.90 0.91
N ASP A 100 -13.74 17.88 0.64
CA ASP A 100 -13.17 18.28 -0.66
C ASP A 100 -13.53 17.19 -1.69
N ILE A 101 -14.64 17.41 -2.39
CA ILE A 101 -15.20 16.43 -3.34
C ILE A 101 -14.24 16.18 -4.51
N GLU A 102 -13.55 17.21 -4.99
CA GLU A 102 -12.56 17.04 -6.06
C GLU A 102 -11.42 16.11 -5.64
N ALA A 103 -10.90 16.31 -4.43
CA ALA A 103 -9.88 15.41 -3.88
C ALA A 103 -10.43 13.99 -3.64
N ALA A 104 -11.67 13.87 -3.16
CA ALA A 104 -12.32 12.57 -2.95
C ALA A 104 -12.52 11.81 -4.28
N GLU A 105 -12.94 12.49 -5.35
CA GLU A 105 -13.09 11.92 -6.70
C GLU A 105 -11.73 11.45 -7.25
N ALA A 106 -10.68 12.25 -7.07
CA ALA A 106 -9.33 11.87 -7.49
C ALA A 106 -8.83 10.63 -6.73
N MET A 107 -9.03 10.59 -5.39
CA MET A 107 -8.67 9.43 -4.57
C MET A 107 -9.42 8.18 -4.98
N LEU A 108 -10.74 8.26 -5.21
CA LEU A 108 -11.58 7.15 -5.58
C LEU A 108 -11.21 6.61 -6.97
N THR A 109 -11.00 7.51 -7.94
CA THR A 109 -10.57 7.15 -9.29
C THR A 109 -9.16 6.56 -9.30
N GLY A 110 -8.25 7.14 -8.51
CA GLY A 110 -6.90 6.60 -8.33
C GLY A 110 -6.91 5.19 -7.73
N SER A 111 -7.75 4.94 -6.72
CA SER A 111 -7.94 3.62 -6.13
C SER A 111 -8.48 2.59 -7.15
N LEU A 112 -9.42 2.98 -7.99
CA LEU A 112 -9.91 2.15 -9.09
C LEU A 112 -8.78 1.76 -10.05
N PHE A 113 -7.99 2.73 -10.52
CA PHE A 113 -6.87 2.46 -11.41
C PHE A 113 -5.78 1.59 -10.77
N ALA A 114 -5.49 1.80 -9.48
CA ALA A 114 -4.60 0.94 -8.72
C ALA A 114 -5.12 -0.50 -8.66
N GLY A 115 -6.44 -0.68 -8.42
CA GLY A 115 -7.11 -1.97 -8.44
C GLY A 115 -6.97 -2.69 -9.79
N ILE A 116 -7.15 -1.98 -10.89
CA ILE A 116 -6.93 -2.51 -12.23
C ILE A 116 -5.45 -2.88 -12.41
N ALA A 117 -4.52 -2.00 -12.05
CA ALA A 117 -3.09 -2.23 -12.23
C ALA A 117 -2.63 -3.52 -11.55
N PHE A 118 -2.91 -3.68 -10.25
CA PHE A 118 -2.44 -4.86 -9.52
C PHE A 118 -3.20 -6.15 -9.88
N SER A 119 -4.39 -6.06 -10.43
CA SER A 119 -5.09 -7.24 -10.96
C SER A 119 -4.32 -7.90 -12.10
N TYR A 120 -3.55 -7.13 -12.86
CA TYR A 120 -2.71 -7.63 -13.96
C TYR A 120 -1.25 -7.84 -13.55
N ALA A 121 -0.68 -6.96 -12.74
CA ALA A 121 0.74 -6.96 -12.39
C ALA A 121 1.04 -7.62 -11.04
N ARG A 122 0.02 -7.89 -10.22
CA ARG A 122 0.12 -8.38 -8.84
C ARG A 122 0.78 -7.35 -7.92
N LEU A 123 1.00 -7.73 -6.66
CA LEU A 123 1.63 -6.93 -5.62
C LEU A 123 3.02 -7.50 -5.28
N GLY A 124 3.75 -6.88 -4.36
CA GLY A 124 5.12 -7.23 -4.03
C GLY A 124 5.34 -7.53 -2.54
N ASN A 125 6.53 -7.18 -2.07
CA ASN A 125 6.99 -7.46 -0.71
C ASN A 125 6.22 -6.70 0.36
N VAL A 126 5.75 -5.49 0.09
CA VAL A 126 5.02 -4.69 1.09
C VAL A 126 3.77 -5.46 1.52
N HIS A 127 2.97 -5.89 0.57
CA HIS A 127 1.76 -6.67 0.85
C HIS A 127 2.06 -8.08 1.40
N ALA A 128 3.14 -8.71 0.94
CA ALA A 128 3.55 -10.01 1.47
C ALA A 128 3.89 -9.92 2.97
N MET A 129 4.55 -8.85 3.39
CA MET A 129 4.99 -8.66 4.78
C MET A 129 3.91 -8.02 5.67
N SER A 130 3.03 -7.18 5.13
CA SER A 130 1.97 -6.53 5.91
C SER A 130 0.88 -7.49 6.36
N HIS A 131 0.61 -8.53 5.59
CA HIS A 131 -0.41 -9.52 5.95
C HIS A 131 -0.12 -10.19 7.30
N PRO A 132 1.08 -10.77 7.56
CA PRO A 132 1.42 -11.29 8.87
C PRO A 132 1.45 -10.20 9.95
N VAL A 133 1.93 -8.98 9.69
CA VAL A 133 1.87 -7.89 10.67
C VAL A 133 0.43 -7.62 11.12
N SER A 134 -0.50 -7.52 10.19
CA SER A 134 -1.91 -7.34 10.50
C SER A 134 -2.52 -8.55 11.21
N ALA A 135 -2.09 -9.77 10.88
CA ALA A 135 -2.62 -10.99 11.49
C ALA A 135 -2.15 -11.17 12.95
N PHE A 136 -0.88 -10.88 13.23
CA PHE A 136 -0.29 -11.05 14.57
C PHE A 136 -0.62 -9.91 15.54
N PHE A 137 -0.82 -8.67 15.04
CA PHE A 137 -0.90 -7.49 15.89
C PHE A 137 -2.16 -6.63 15.69
N ASP A 138 -3.10 -7.09 14.87
CA ASP A 138 -4.32 -6.32 14.53
C ASP A 138 -4.07 -4.91 13.98
N VAL A 139 -2.86 -4.65 13.46
CA VAL A 139 -2.55 -3.37 12.82
C VAL A 139 -3.42 -3.21 11.57
N PRO A 140 -4.12 -2.08 11.41
CA PRO A 140 -4.89 -1.82 10.19
C PRO A 140 -4.02 -1.99 8.94
N HIS A 141 -4.54 -2.69 7.92
CA HIS A 141 -3.78 -3.14 6.76
C HIS A 141 -3.01 -2.02 6.06
N GLY A 142 -3.69 -0.91 5.73
CA GLY A 142 -3.02 0.23 5.10
C GLY A 142 -1.94 0.88 5.96
N VAL A 143 -2.08 0.83 7.31
CA VAL A 143 -1.03 1.29 8.23
C VAL A 143 0.16 0.33 8.21
N ALA A 144 -0.09 -0.99 8.22
CA ALA A 144 0.98 -2.00 8.12
C ALA A 144 1.76 -1.85 6.80
N ASN A 145 1.06 -1.67 5.69
CA ASN A 145 1.68 -1.39 4.40
C ASN A 145 2.53 -0.11 4.44
N ALA A 146 1.98 0.97 4.97
CA ALA A 146 2.63 2.28 4.97
C ALA A 146 3.92 2.34 5.81
N VAL A 147 3.97 1.64 6.96
CA VAL A 147 5.18 1.61 7.80
C VAL A 147 6.28 0.71 7.24
N LEU A 148 5.92 -0.26 6.39
CA LEU A 148 6.87 -1.14 5.72
C LEU A 148 7.41 -0.54 4.41
N LEU A 149 6.60 0.26 3.70
CA LEU A 149 6.92 0.76 2.37
C LEU A 149 8.29 1.46 2.27
N PRO A 150 8.70 2.39 3.17
CA PRO A 150 10.00 3.06 3.02
C PRO A 150 11.18 2.08 3.04
N VAL A 151 11.12 1.07 3.92
CA VAL A 151 12.19 0.06 4.05
C VAL A 151 12.21 -0.86 2.82
N ILE A 152 11.04 -1.24 2.31
CA ILE A 152 10.95 -2.06 1.10
C ILE A 152 11.38 -1.27 -0.13
N ALA A 153 11.07 0.04 -0.20
CA ALA A 153 11.55 0.91 -1.27
C ALA A 153 13.10 0.96 -1.29
N GLU A 154 13.76 1.13 -0.13
CA GLU A 154 15.22 1.04 -0.01
C GLU A 154 15.75 -0.34 -0.45
N TYR A 155 15.10 -1.42 -0.02
CA TYR A 155 15.48 -2.77 -0.41
C TYR A 155 15.39 -2.96 -1.92
N ASN A 156 14.31 -2.53 -2.56
CA ASN A 156 14.05 -2.69 -3.98
C ASN A 156 14.86 -1.70 -4.85
N ALA A 157 15.42 -0.62 -4.27
CA ALA A 157 16.18 0.41 -4.98
C ALA A 157 17.31 -0.17 -5.84
N LEU A 158 17.98 -1.23 -5.36
CA LEU A 158 19.04 -1.92 -6.11
C LEU A 158 18.54 -2.64 -7.38
N ALA A 159 17.24 -2.81 -7.54
CA ALA A 159 16.61 -3.41 -8.70
C ALA A 159 15.78 -2.39 -9.50
N ASP A 160 15.90 -1.09 -9.21
CA ASP A 160 15.22 -0.05 -9.99
C ASP A 160 15.78 0.05 -11.40
N HIS A 161 14.89 0.19 -12.36
CA HIS A 161 15.18 0.39 -13.78
C HIS A 161 14.67 1.76 -14.29
N GLY A 162 14.73 2.78 -13.43
CA GLY A 162 14.31 4.15 -13.74
C GLY A 162 12.82 4.42 -13.52
N LYS A 163 12.11 3.56 -12.76
CA LYS A 163 10.72 3.77 -12.39
C LYS A 163 10.57 4.65 -11.14
N TYR A 164 11.56 4.62 -10.25
CA TYR A 164 11.50 5.29 -8.95
C TYR A 164 11.42 6.81 -9.04
N ILE A 165 12.09 7.41 -10.00
CA ILE A 165 11.99 8.86 -10.21
C ILE A 165 10.57 9.31 -10.54
N LYS A 166 9.82 8.52 -11.30
CA LYS A 166 8.41 8.86 -11.58
C LYS A 166 7.55 8.75 -10.34
N ILE A 167 7.72 7.68 -9.54
CA ILE A 167 7.01 7.49 -8.26
C ILE A 167 7.32 8.68 -7.34
N TYR A 168 8.60 9.04 -7.20
CA TYR A 168 9.05 10.18 -6.42
C TYR A 168 8.33 11.47 -6.85
N ASN A 169 8.29 11.75 -8.15
CA ASN A 169 7.70 12.99 -8.68
C ASN A 169 6.18 13.07 -8.49
N TYR A 170 5.48 11.95 -8.29
CA TYR A 170 4.05 11.97 -7.96
C TYR A 170 3.75 12.35 -6.49
N ILE A 171 4.69 12.15 -5.58
CA ILE A 171 4.46 12.37 -4.13
C ILE A 171 5.31 13.49 -3.55
N SER A 172 6.44 13.82 -4.17
CA SER A 172 7.34 14.87 -3.71
C SER A 172 6.76 16.26 -3.98
N LYS A 173 7.02 17.20 -3.07
CA LYS A 173 6.70 18.64 -3.26
C LYS A 173 7.62 19.30 -4.27
N ILE A 174 8.83 18.78 -4.43
CA ILE A 174 9.85 19.31 -5.33
C ILE A 174 10.21 18.17 -6.28
N PRO A 175 9.89 18.30 -7.57
CA PRO A 175 10.26 17.28 -8.55
C PRO A 175 11.79 17.19 -8.69
N ALA A 176 12.29 15.98 -8.90
CA ALA A 176 13.69 15.73 -9.23
C ALA A 176 13.85 15.47 -10.74
N TYR A 177 15.02 15.85 -11.26
CA TYR A 177 15.45 15.49 -12.60
C TYR A 177 16.31 14.21 -12.57
N ALA A 178 16.40 13.53 -13.71
CA ALA A 178 17.05 12.21 -13.77
C ALA A 178 18.53 12.21 -13.37
N ASP A 179 19.22 13.33 -13.55
CA ASP A 179 20.63 13.53 -13.18
C ASP A 179 20.83 13.93 -11.71
N GLU A 180 19.75 14.23 -10.99
CA GLU A 180 19.76 14.62 -9.57
C GLU A 180 19.12 13.57 -8.68
N PHE A 181 18.43 12.57 -9.24
CA PHE A 181 17.65 11.59 -8.51
C PHE A 181 18.51 10.39 -8.09
N GLU A 182 18.49 10.10 -6.81
CA GLU A 182 19.02 8.86 -6.24
C GLU A 182 17.85 8.03 -5.69
N PRO A 183 17.84 6.69 -5.87
CA PRO A 183 16.72 5.83 -5.46
C PRO A 183 16.32 5.95 -3.98
N GLU A 184 17.27 6.27 -3.10
CA GLU A 184 17.04 6.47 -1.66
C GLU A 184 16.14 7.69 -1.39
N MET A 185 16.11 8.69 -2.27
CA MET A 185 15.25 9.87 -2.16
C MET A 185 13.75 9.46 -2.15
N LEU A 186 13.38 8.37 -2.82
CA LEU A 186 12.01 7.87 -2.82
C LEU A 186 11.57 7.47 -1.41
N ALA A 187 12.41 6.73 -0.68
CA ALA A 187 12.07 6.30 0.68
C ALA A 187 11.85 7.49 1.63
N ASP A 188 12.64 8.55 1.49
CA ASP A 188 12.48 9.77 2.28
C ASP A 188 11.20 10.53 1.90
N ALA A 189 10.88 10.63 0.62
CA ALA A 189 9.62 11.22 0.15
C ALA A 189 8.39 10.44 0.66
N ILE A 190 8.47 9.12 0.72
CA ILE A 190 7.43 8.26 1.30
C ILE A 190 7.29 8.53 2.80
N ARG A 191 8.41 8.64 3.55
CA ARG A 191 8.38 8.98 4.98
C ARG A 191 7.72 10.34 5.22
N GLU A 192 8.05 11.34 4.39
CA GLU A 192 7.44 12.67 4.47
C GLU A 192 5.94 12.62 4.16
N LEU A 193 5.54 11.88 3.11
CA LEU A 193 4.13 11.68 2.78
C LEU A 193 3.39 11.06 3.96
N CYS A 194 3.86 9.93 4.49
CA CYS A 194 3.26 9.20 5.61
C CYS A 194 3.13 10.10 6.85
N ALA A 195 4.18 10.82 7.21
CA ALA A 195 4.16 11.76 8.33
C ALA A 195 3.12 12.88 8.13
N SER A 196 3.00 13.41 6.91
CA SER A 196 2.07 14.51 6.59
C SER A 196 0.58 14.12 6.70
N ILE A 197 0.26 12.82 6.63
CA ILE A 197 -1.10 12.29 6.73
C ILE A 197 -1.35 11.52 8.04
N GLY A 198 -0.41 11.58 8.99
CA GLY A 198 -0.57 11.02 10.33
C GLY A 198 -0.38 9.50 10.43
N ILE A 199 0.35 8.89 9.52
CA ILE A 199 0.76 7.49 9.62
C ILE A 199 1.86 7.35 10.68
N PRO A 200 1.86 6.30 11.53
CA PRO A 200 2.94 5.99 12.46
C PRO A 200 4.31 5.90 11.80
N LYS A 201 5.36 6.30 12.51
CA LYS A 201 6.72 6.34 11.96
C LYS A 201 7.36 4.97 11.75
N ASN A 202 6.94 3.98 12.52
CA ASN A 202 7.54 2.65 12.51
C ASN A 202 6.55 1.59 13.02
N LEU A 203 6.95 0.33 12.90
CA LEU A 203 6.13 -0.81 13.27
C LEU A 203 5.76 -0.82 14.76
N THR A 204 6.68 -0.46 15.66
CA THR A 204 6.41 -0.43 17.10
C THR A 204 5.29 0.56 17.45
N GLU A 205 5.35 1.76 16.88
CA GLU A 205 4.31 2.77 17.06
C GLU A 205 2.97 2.30 16.45
N ALA A 206 3.00 1.69 15.26
CA ALA A 206 1.80 1.16 14.62
C ALA A 206 1.14 0.04 15.44
N VAL A 207 1.94 -0.89 15.98
CA VAL A 207 1.47 -1.98 16.84
C VAL A 207 0.86 -1.41 18.14
N ASN A 208 1.53 -0.47 18.79
CA ASN A 208 1.04 0.12 20.04
C ASN A 208 -0.22 0.95 19.84
N ASN A 209 -0.37 1.64 18.70
CA ASN A 209 -1.60 2.36 18.35
C ASN A 209 -2.79 1.40 18.08
N ALA A 210 -2.52 0.19 17.63
CA ALA A 210 -3.55 -0.84 17.40
C ALA A 210 -3.88 -1.63 18.67
N CYS A 211 -2.94 -1.75 19.60
CA CYS A 211 -3.06 -2.61 20.77
C CYS A 211 -4.05 -2.06 21.79
N LYS A 212 -5.05 -2.87 22.16
CA LYS A 212 -6.06 -2.52 23.17
C LYS A 212 -5.69 -2.94 24.60
N ASN A 213 -4.66 -3.81 24.73
CA ASN A 213 -4.35 -4.52 25.99
C ASN A 213 -3.04 -4.06 26.65
N GLY A 214 -2.57 -2.86 26.34
CA GLY A 214 -1.33 -2.31 26.88
C GLY A 214 -0.20 -2.26 25.83
N GLU A 215 0.91 -1.62 26.17
CA GLU A 215 2.03 -1.48 25.26
C GLU A 215 2.76 -2.82 25.05
N ILE A 216 3.12 -3.06 23.81
CA ILE A 216 3.96 -4.19 23.37
C ILE A 216 5.38 -3.64 23.17
N SER A 217 6.38 -4.24 23.83
CA SER A 217 7.76 -3.80 23.69
C SER A 217 8.32 -4.17 22.31
N ARG A 218 9.38 -3.47 21.92
CA ARG A 218 10.10 -3.77 20.68
C ARG A 218 10.60 -5.22 20.65
N GLU A 219 11.12 -5.72 21.74
CA GLU A 219 11.63 -7.10 21.86
C GLU A 219 10.51 -8.12 21.64
N GLN A 220 9.31 -7.87 22.15
CA GLN A 220 8.15 -8.74 21.94
C GLN A 220 7.71 -8.77 20.47
N ILE A 221 7.85 -7.66 19.75
CA ILE A 221 7.61 -7.61 18.30
C ILE A 221 8.71 -8.39 17.57
N GLU A 222 9.98 -8.17 17.92
CA GLU A 222 11.13 -8.85 17.32
C GLU A 222 11.06 -10.39 17.48
N GLU A 223 10.55 -10.91 18.58
CA GLU A 223 10.31 -12.34 18.79
C GLU A 223 9.35 -12.95 17.76
N LYS A 224 8.45 -12.16 17.16
CA LYS A 224 7.50 -12.62 16.15
C LYS A 224 8.03 -12.52 14.72
N ILE A 225 9.11 -11.78 14.49
CA ILE A 225 9.68 -11.57 13.13
C ILE A 225 9.96 -12.89 12.41
N PRO A 226 10.58 -13.92 13.00
CA PRO A 226 10.83 -15.16 12.27
C PRO A 226 9.56 -15.85 11.77
N ALA A 227 8.46 -15.81 12.56
CA ALA A 227 7.19 -16.39 12.17
C ALA A 227 6.52 -15.55 11.08
N MET A 228 6.52 -14.23 11.22
CA MET A 228 5.99 -13.31 10.22
C MET A 228 6.75 -13.42 8.89
N ALA A 229 8.08 -13.52 8.93
CA ALA A 229 8.90 -13.71 7.73
C ALA A 229 8.60 -15.04 7.03
N ALA A 230 8.43 -16.13 7.80
CA ALA A 230 8.05 -17.41 7.25
C ALA A 230 6.67 -17.39 6.57
N ASP A 231 5.71 -16.63 7.12
CA ASP A 231 4.38 -16.46 6.53
C ASP A 231 4.42 -15.56 5.31
N ALA A 232 5.20 -14.47 5.33
CA ALA A 232 5.42 -13.61 4.18
C ALA A 232 5.95 -14.38 2.97
N MET A 233 6.90 -15.31 3.19
CA MET A 233 7.48 -16.14 2.13
C MET A 233 6.49 -17.12 1.48
N LYS A 234 5.34 -17.38 2.10
CA LYS A 234 4.26 -18.18 1.49
C LYS A 234 3.39 -17.36 0.55
N SER A 235 3.52 -16.03 0.58
CA SER A 235 2.74 -15.14 -0.28
C SER A 235 3.17 -15.26 -1.73
N GLY A 236 2.20 -15.43 -2.62
CA GLY A 236 2.45 -15.39 -4.06
C GLY A 236 2.98 -14.03 -4.56
N ASN A 237 2.88 -12.97 -3.77
CA ASN A 237 3.37 -11.64 -4.12
C ASN A 237 4.90 -11.55 -4.17
N ILE A 238 5.60 -12.32 -3.33
CA ILE A 238 7.07 -12.40 -3.32
C ILE A 238 7.65 -12.72 -4.71
N ALA A 239 6.95 -13.57 -5.48
CA ALA A 239 7.45 -14.06 -6.77
C ALA A 239 7.56 -12.99 -7.86
N VAL A 240 6.89 -11.86 -7.70
CA VAL A 240 6.90 -10.76 -8.69
C VAL A 240 7.53 -9.48 -8.15
N ASN A 241 8.10 -9.51 -6.94
CA ASN A 241 8.87 -8.39 -6.42
C ASN A 241 10.13 -8.16 -7.28
N PRO A 242 10.50 -6.89 -7.60
CA PRO A 242 11.63 -6.64 -8.51
C PRO A 242 12.96 -7.18 -8.00
N ARG A 243 13.22 -7.09 -6.70
CA ARG A 243 14.39 -7.72 -6.07
C ARG A 243 14.00 -9.04 -5.43
N ALA A 244 14.71 -10.11 -5.76
CA ALA A 244 14.50 -11.43 -5.18
C ALA A 244 14.71 -11.40 -3.66
N SER A 245 13.79 -12.02 -2.92
CA SER A 245 13.77 -12.00 -1.45
C SER A 245 14.03 -13.37 -0.87
N ARG A 246 14.69 -13.40 0.29
CA ARG A 246 14.90 -14.58 1.12
C ARG A 246 14.31 -14.31 2.50
N GLN A 247 14.02 -15.35 3.23
CA GLN A 247 13.49 -15.21 4.60
C GLN A 247 14.43 -14.45 5.54
N SER A 248 15.72 -14.39 5.23
CA SER A 248 16.73 -13.67 6.01
C SER A 248 16.85 -12.19 5.69
N ASP A 249 16.24 -11.73 4.59
CA ASP A 249 16.34 -10.34 4.12
C ASP A 249 15.26 -9.49 4.81
#